data_740b98af3e7764c995c29729089230bc
#
_entry.id   740b98af3e7764c995c29729089230bc
#
_cell.length_a   1.000
_cell.length_b   1.000
_cell.length_c   1.000
_cell.angle_alpha   90.00
_cell.angle_beta   90.00
_cell.angle_gamma   90.00
#
_symmetry.space_group_name_H-M   'P 1'
#
loop_
_entity.id
_entity.type
_entity.pdbx_description
1 polymer ?
#
loop_
_entity_poly.entity_id
_entity_poly.type
_entity_poly.pdbx_seq_one_letter_code
_entity_poly.pdbx_strand_id
1 'polypeptide(L)'
;MRHIISILVENESGALSRIAGLFSARGYNIESLTVAPTDDTSLSRMTIVTKGTDEIIEQITKQLNKLVDVVRLVDLTESLHIEREMMLTKVTAMGGMREEIKRLVDIFRGHIIDVTETSYVIELTGDGDKLDAFIKAIGGKSIIEVVRSGVTGIARGEKALKV
;
A
#
# COMPACT_ATOMS: atom_id res chain seq x y z
N MET A 1 -5.25 -16.54 2.35
CA MET A 1 -4.87 -15.64 3.45
C MET A 1 -3.98 -14.53 2.92
N ARG A 2 -4.22 -13.31 3.36
CA ARG A 2 -3.44 -12.13 2.96
C ARG A 2 -2.10 -12.12 3.69
N HIS A 3 -1.03 -11.86 2.96
CA HIS A 3 0.30 -11.69 3.53
C HIS A 3 0.91 -10.35 3.09
N ILE A 4 1.63 -9.72 4.00
CA ILE A 4 2.40 -8.51 3.75
C ILE A 4 3.87 -8.81 3.91
N ILE A 5 4.61 -8.71 2.81
CA ILE A 5 6.02 -9.05 2.74
C ILE A 5 6.83 -7.78 2.50
N SER A 6 7.79 -7.52 3.36
CA SER A 6 8.67 -6.38 3.25
C SER A 6 10.06 -6.84 2.82
N ILE A 7 10.60 -6.18 1.80
CA ILE A 7 11.84 -6.61 1.16
C ILE A 7 12.78 -5.42 1.08
N LEU A 8 14.03 -5.64 1.48
CA LEU A 8 15.11 -4.70 1.26
C LEU A 8 15.86 -5.17 0.01
N VAL A 9 15.89 -4.36 -1.02
CA VAL A 9 16.47 -4.71 -2.31
C VAL A 9 17.55 -3.70 -2.71
N GLU A 10 18.50 -4.16 -3.52
CA GLU A 10 19.46 -3.24 -4.14
C GLU A 10 18.73 -2.31 -5.11
N ASN A 11 19.05 -1.03 -5.05
CA ASN A 11 18.47 -0.01 -5.92
C ASN A 11 19.18 -0.04 -7.29
N GLU A 12 19.02 -1.15 -7.99
CA GLU A 12 19.62 -1.45 -9.27
C GLU A 12 18.58 -1.51 -10.38
N SER A 13 19.00 -1.18 -11.57
CA SER A 13 18.16 -1.32 -12.76
C SER A 13 17.72 -2.78 -12.92
N GLY A 14 16.42 -3.01 -13.09
CA GLY A 14 15.86 -4.33 -13.31
C GLY A 14 15.52 -5.13 -12.05
N ALA A 15 15.88 -4.67 -10.84
CA ALA A 15 15.53 -5.38 -9.61
C ALA A 15 14.02 -5.57 -9.47
N LEU A 16 13.25 -4.49 -9.66
CA LEU A 16 11.78 -4.56 -9.63
C LEU A 16 11.25 -5.51 -10.69
N SER A 17 11.77 -5.45 -11.90
CA SER A 17 11.35 -6.29 -13.00
C SER A 17 11.58 -7.79 -12.71
N ARG A 18 12.72 -8.13 -12.10
CA ARG A 18 13.02 -9.51 -11.73
C ARG A 18 12.08 -10.04 -10.65
N ILE A 19 11.77 -9.21 -9.65
CA ILE A 19 10.83 -9.58 -8.58
C ILE A 19 9.43 -9.74 -9.13
N ALA A 20 8.94 -8.77 -9.90
CA ALA A 20 7.62 -8.84 -10.53
C ALA A 20 7.52 -10.03 -11.50
N GLY A 21 8.57 -10.28 -12.24
CA GLY A 21 8.65 -11.41 -13.15
C GLY A 21 8.56 -12.76 -12.45
N LEU A 22 9.13 -12.89 -11.28
CA LEU A 22 9.04 -14.10 -10.46
C LEU A 22 7.58 -14.40 -10.09
N PHE A 23 6.85 -13.38 -9.66
CA PHE A 23 5.42 -13.53 -9.34
C PHE A 23 4.62 -13.93 -10.59
N SER A 24 4.84 -13.24 -11.69
CA SER A 24 4.15 -13.50 -12.96
C SER A 24 4.42 -14.90 -13.49
N ALA A 25 5.67 -15.34 -13.48
CA ALA A 25 6.07 -16.64 -14.02
C ALA A 25 5.45 -17.81 -13.25
N ARG A 26 5.13 -17.62 -11.98
CA ARG A 26 4.55 -18.65 -11.11
C ARG A 26 3.05 -18.49 -10.89
N GLY A 27 2.44 -17.49 -11.53
CA GLY A 27 1.01 -17.24 -11.39
C GLY A 27 0.58 -16.71 -10.03
N TYR A 28 1.50 -16.14 -9.26
CA TYR A 28 1.18 -15.50 -7.99
C TYR A 28 0.61 -14.12 -8.23
N ASN A 29 -0.41 -13.76 -7.44
CA ASN A 29 -1.07 -12.46 -7.56
C ASN A 29 -0.44 -11.44 -6.63
N ILE A 30 -0.14 -10.26 -7.16
CA ILE A 30 0.27 -9.09 -6.37
C ILE A 30 -0.94 -8.18 -6.25
N GLU A 31 -1.46 -7.99 -5.03
CA GLU A 31 -2.56 -7.08 -4.77
C GLU A 31 -2.09 -5.63 -4.64
N SER A 32 -0.91 -5.44 -4.06
CA SER A 32 -0.35 -4.13 -3.80
C SER A 32 1.17 -4.22 -3.83
N LEU A 33 1.80 -3.22 -4.40
CA LEU A 33 3.26 -3.14 -4.44
C LEU A 33 3.67 -1.68 -4.30
N THR A 34 4.55 -1.42 -3.33
CA THR A 34 5.19 -0.12 -3.17
C THR A 34 6.69 -0.30 -3.16
N VAL A 35 7.41 0.64 -3.74
CA VAL A 35 8.87 0.63 -3.72
C VAL A 35 9.40 2.05 -3.75
N ALA A 36 10.37 2.32 -2.91
CA ALA A 36 11.06 3.60 -2.87
C ALA A 36 12.46 3.43 -2.25
N PRO A 37 13.41 4.29 -2.59
CA PRO A 37 14.71 4.30 -1.92
C PRO A 37 14.57 4.54 -0.42
N THR A 38 15.50 3.99 0.35
CA THR A 38 15.59 4.23 1.80
C THR A 38 16.49 5.43 2.10
N ASP A 39 16.82 5.60 3.36
CA ASP A 39 17.86 6.58 3.78
C ASP A 39 19.25 6.24 3.21
N ASP A 40 19.48 4.97 2.90
CA ASP A 40 20.64 4.54 2.10
C ASP A 40 20.18 4.45 0.64
N THR A 41 20.65 5.36 -0.21
CA THR A 41 20.21 5.46 -1.61
C THR A 41 20.59 4.26 -2.47
N SER A 42 21.48 3.40 -2.01
CA SER A 42 21.82 2.15 -2.69
C SER A 42 20.78 1.05 -2.46
N LEU A 43 19.86 1.25 -1.52
CA LEU A 43 18.85 0.29 -1.13
C LEU A 43 17.44 0.86 -1.30
N SER A 44 16.54 0.04 -1.79
CA SER A 44 15.11 0.35 -1.85
C SER A 44 14.35 -0.57 -0.91
N ARG A 45 13.28 -0.05 -0.34
CA ARG A 45 12.32 -0.81 0.46
C ARG A 45 11.10 -1.09 -0.39
N MET A 46 10.75 -2.36 -0.50
CA MET A 46 9.57 -2.82 -1.24
C MET A 46 8.61 -3.51 -0.27
N THR A 47 7.33 -3.19 -0.38
CA THR A 47 6.28 -3.90 0.35
C THR A 47 5.32 -4.52 -0.65
N ILE A 48 5.13 -5.82 -0.55
CA ILE A 48 4.24 -6.59 -1.43
C ILE A 48 3.12 -7.18 -0.58
N VAL A 49 1.88 -6.96 -1.02
CA VAL A 49 0.71 -7.64 -0.46
C VAL A 49 0.25 -8.68 -1.47
N THR A 50 0.16 -9.91 -1.02
CA THR A 50 -0.25 -11.06 -1.84
C THR A 50 -1.19 -11.97 -1.04
N LYS A 51 -1.96 -12.79 -1.72
CA LYS A 51 -2.81 -13.81 -1.11
C LYS A 51 -2.33 -15.19 -1.53
N GLY A 52 -2.39 -16.11 -0.60
CA GLY A 52 -2.03 -17.49 -0.87
C GLY A 52 -2.10 -18.33 0.39
N THR A 53 -1.94 -19.64 0.21
CA THR A 53 -1.78 -20.58 1.33
C THR A 53 -0.40 -20.39 1.95
N ASP A 54 -0.21 -20.92 3.16
CA ASP A 54 1.09 -20.85 3.83
C ASP A 54 2.18 -21.52 2.99
N GLU A 55 1.85 -22.59 2.27
CA GLU A 55 2.77 -23.28 1.37
C GLU A 55 3.22 -22.40 0.20
N ILE A 56 2.27 -21.68 -0.41
CA ILE A 56 2.56 -20.75 -1.51
C ILE A 56 3.44 -19.60 -1.02
N ILE A 57 3.14 -19.05 0.15
CA ILE A 57 3.91 -17.95 0.74
C ILE A 57 5.33 -18.41 1.07
N GLU A 58 5.49 -19.61 1.58
CA GLU A 58 6.81 -20.19 1.83
C GLU A 58 7.62 -20.32 0.54
N GLN A 59 6.99 -20.79 -0.53
CA GLN A 59 7.63 -20.88 -1.85
C GLN A 59 8.05 -19.51 -2.37
N ILE A 60 7.16 -18.51 -2.29
CA ILE A 60 7.45 -17.14 -2.70
C ILE A 60 8.67 -16.61 -1.94
N THR A 61 8.69 -16.77 -0.63
CA THR A 61 9.79 -16.32 0.24
C THR A 61 11.11 -16.98 -0.15
N LYS A 62 11.10 -18.29 -0.36
CA LYS A 62 12.30 -19.02 -0.78
C LYS A 62 12.82 -18.55 -2.14
N GLN A 63 11.92 -18.33 -3.09
CA GLN A 63 12.30 -17.88 -4.42
C GLN A 63 12.84 -16.45 -4.42
N LEU A 64 12.22 -15.56 -3.64
CA LEU A 64 12.70 -14.19 -3.48
C LEU A 64 14.09 -14.13 -2.88
N ASN A 65 14.35 -14.97 -1.87
CA ASN A 65 15.67 -15.03 -1.21
C ASN A 65 16.78 -15.53 -2.13
N LYS A 66 16.44 -16.18 -3.23
CA LYS A 66 17.42 -16.62 -4.23
C LYS A 66 17.82 -15.53 -5.21
N LEU A 67 17.07 -14.44 -5.30
CA LEU A 67 17.38 -13.33 -6.19
C LEU A 67 18.56 -12.54 -5.60
N VAL A 68 19.55 -12.26 -6.44
CA VAL A 68 20.76 -11.55 -6.03
C VAL A 68 20.46 -10.14 -5.54
N ASP A 69 19.41 -9.51 -6.06
CA ASP A 69 19.00 -8.15 -5.71
C ASP A 69 18.36 -8.07 -4.31
N VAL A 70 17.87 -9.18 -3.78
CA VAL A 70 17.20 -9.22 -2.47
C VAL A 70 18.24 -9.32 -1.37
N VAL A 71 18.33 -8.26 -0.57
CA VAL A 71 19.28 -8.20 0.56
C VAL A 71 18.70 -8.87 1.79
N ARG A 72 17.46 -8.54 2.13
CA ARG A 72 16.71 -9.14 3.25
C ARG A 72 15.22 -9.10 2.97
N LEU A 73 14.51 -10.01 3.62
CA LEU A 73 13.08 -10.14 3.48
C LEU A 73 12.46 -10.49 4.84
N VAL A 74 11.30 -9.96 5.12
CA VAL A 74 10.50 -10.33 6.30
C VAL A 74 9.03 -10.39 5.92
N ASP A 75 8.34 -11.43 6.39
CA ASP A 75 6.89 -11.51 6.36
C ASP A 75 6.38 -10.85 7.64
N LEU A 76 5.70 -9.71 7.50
CA LEU A 76 5.20 -8.94 8.64
C LEU A 76 3.86 -9.44 9.17
N THR A 77 3.19 -10.33 8.45
CA THR A 77 1.78 -10.70 8.66
C THR A 77 1.48 -11.09 10.10
N GLU A 78 2.27 -11.95 10.68
CA GLU A 78 2.04 -12.49 12.04
C GLU A 78 2.77 -11.72 13.14
N SER A 79 3.60 -10.76 12.77
CA SER A 79 4.32 -9.94 13.74
C SER A 79 3.56 -8.65 14.04
N LEU A 80 3.86 -8.03 15.17
CA LEU A 80 3.35 -6.71 15.49
C LEU A 80 3.97 -5.71 14.51
N HIS A 81 3.15 -5.11 13.69
CA HIS A 81 3.59 -4.18 12.65
C HIS A 81 2.56 -3.08 12.43
N ILE A 82 2.95 -2.07 11.69
CA ILE A 82 2.10 -0.97 11.27
C ILE A 82 1.99 -1.01 9.76
N GLU A 83 0.77 -0.91 9.26
CA GLU A 83 0.48 -0.75 7.83
C GLU A 83 -0.15 0.60 7.59
N ARG A 84 0.26 1.27 6.53
CA ARG A 84 -0.37 2.51 6.08
C ARG A 84 -0.40 2.56 4.56
N GLU A 85 -1.47 3.17 4.07
CA GLU A 85 -1.66 3.45 2.65
C GLU A 85 -2.23 4.85 2.52
N MET A 86 -1.80 5.59 1.52
CA MET A 86 -2.39 6.89 1.20
C MET A 86 -3.38 6.73 0.05
N MET A 87 -4.48 7.44 0.13
CA MET A 87 -5.51 7.47 -0.90
C MET A 87 -5.87 8.91 -1.26
N LEU A 88 -5.98 9.18 -2.56
CA LEU A 88 -6.54 10.41 -3.07
C LEU A 88 -7.88 10.10 -3.71
N THR A 89 -8.93 10.78 -3.28
CA THR A 89 -10.28 10.56 -3.77
C THR A 89 -10.86 11.86 -4.28
N LYS A 90 -11.24 11.89 -5.54
CA LYS A 90 -11.96 13.01 -6.13
C LYS A 90 -13.44 12.70 -6.07
N VAL A 91 -14.22 13.64 -5.54
CA VAL A 91 -15.66 13.47 -5.36
C VAL A 91 -16.42 14.67 -5.89
N THR A 92 -17.65 14.41 -6.36
CA THR A 92 -18.60 15.49 -6.66
C THR A 92 -19.06 16.07 -5.33
N ALA A 93 -18.97 17.40 -5.19
CA ALA A 93 -19.33 18.11 -3.98
C ALA A 93 -20.10 19.38 -4.35
N MET A 94 -21.41 19.29 -4.38
CA MET A 94 -22.31 20.35 -4.78
C MET A 94 -23.40 20.57 -3.75
N GLY A 95 -23.76 21.82 -3.52
CA GLY A 95 -24.86 22.18 -2.63
C GLY A 95 -24.67 21.65 -1.20
N GLY A 96 -25.71 21.03 -0.65
CA GLY A 96 -25.70 20.48 0.70
C GLY A 96 -24.75 19.28 0.87
N MET A 97 -24.35 18.61 -0.21
CA MET A 97 -23.41 17.51 -0.16
C MET A 97 -22.03 17.95 0.32
N ARG A 98 -21.66 19.21 0.09
CA ARG A 98 -20.35 19.75 0.49
C ARG A 98 -20.11 19.62 1.99
N GLU A 99 -21.13 19.98 2.79
CA GLU A 99 -21.06 19.89 4.26
C GLU A 99 -21.01 18.43 4.75
N GLU A 100 -21.78 17.54 4.12
CA GLU A 100 -21.78 16.12 4.47
C GLU A 100 -20.43 15.48 4.18
N ILE A 101 -19.85 15.77 3.02
CA ILE A 101 -18.54 15.25 2.64
C ILE A 101 -17.46 15.78 3.58
N LYS A 102 -17.48 17.06 3.89
CA LYS A 102 -16.55 17.66 4.85
C LYS A 102 -16.63 16.98 6.21
N ARG A 103 -17.85 16.70 6.68
CA ARG A 103 -18.05 16.01 7.95
C ARG A 103 -17.44 14.60 7.94
N LEU A 104 -17.64 13.85 6.86
CA LEU A 104 -17.04 12.53 6.70
C LEU A 104 -15.51 12.61 6.67
N VAL A 105 -14.95 13.58 5.96
CA VAL A 105 -13.50 13.79 5.91
C VAL A 105 -12.95 14.03 7.32
N ASP A 106 -13.62 14.86 8.11
CA ASP A 106 -13.21 15.16 9.48
C ASP A 106 -13.31 13.92 10.38
N ILE A 107 -14.38 13.14 10.26
CA ILE A 107 -14.56 11.89 11.03
C ILE A 107 -13.44 10.90 10.74
N PHE A 108 -13.07 10.75 9.49
CA PHE A 108 -12.00 9.83 9.07
C PHE A 108 -10.60 10.43 9.20
N ARG A 109 -10.50 11.68 9.66
CA ARG A 109 -9.23 12.42 9.82
C ARG A 109 -8.47 12.60 8.52
N GLY A 110 -9.20 12.83 7.44
CA GLY A 110 -8.63 13.16 6.14
C GLY A 110 -8.47 14.66 5.98
N HIS A 111 -8.02 15.04 4.80
CA HIS A 111 -7.81 16.44 4.43
C HIS A 111 -8.38 16.72 3.05
N ILE A 112 -9.10 17.83 2.91
CA ILE A 112 -9.52 18.32 1.60
C ILE A 112 -8.35 19.15 1.07
N ILE A 113 -7.75 18.71 -0.03
CA ILE A 113 -6.53 19.30 -0.58
C ILE A 113 -6.76 20.10 -1.85
N ASP A 114 -7.91 19.93 -2.47
CA ASP A 114 -8.31 20.73 -3.63
C ASP A 114 -9.82 20.95 -3.60
N VAL A 115 -10.24 22.15 -3.97
CA VAL A 115 -11.64 22.57 -3.91
C VAL A 115 -11.99 23.31 -5.20
N THR A 116 -13.06 22.87 -5.87
CA THR A 116 -13.70 23.63 -6.94
C THR A 116 -15.16 23.87 -6.57
N GLU A 117 -15.91 24.57 -7.41
CA GLU A 117 -17.34 24.79 -7.18
C GLU A 117 -18.13 23.48 -7.17
N THR A 118 -17.63 22.44 -7.83
CA THR A 118 -18.36 21.18 -8.03
C THR A 118 -17.68 19.95 -7.46
N SER A 119 -16.45 20.08 -6.98
CA SER A 119 -15.68 18.90 -6.56
C SER A 119 -14.71 19.20 -5.42
N TYR A 120 -14.36 18.11 -4.70
CA TYR A 120 -13.25 18.08 -3.74
C TYR A 120 -12.27 16.98 -4.13
N VAL A 121 -10.99 17.21 -3.84
CA VAL A 121 -10.00 16.11 -3.76
C VAL A 121 -9.64 15.92 -2.29
N ILE A 122 -9.74 14.70 -1.82
CA ILE A 122 -9.55 14.30 -0.43
C ILE A 122 -8.33 13.41 -0.31
N GLU A 123 -7.44 13.74 0.63
CA GLU A 123 -6.30 12.92 1.00
C GLU A 123 -6.63 12.19 2.30
N LEU A 124 -6.47 10.85 2.31
CA LEU A 124 -6.71 10.03 3.48
C LEU A 124 -5.61 8.99 3.61
N THR A 125 -5.07 8.87 4.81
CA THR A 125 -4.04 7.87 5.15
C THR A 125 -4.56 6.97 6.26
N GLY A 126 -4.34 5.68 6.12
CA GLY A 126 -4.73 4.70 7.12
C GLY A 126 -4.44 3.28 6.66
N ASP A 127 -4.97 2.31 7.39
CA ASP A 127 -4.96 0.92 6.92
C ASP A 127 -6.04 0.71 5.86
N GLY A 128 -6.02 -0.46 5.20
CA GLY A 128 -6.96 -0.76 4.13
C GLY A 128 -8.42 -0.69 4.57
N ASP A 129 -8.72 -1.16 5.77
CA ASP A 129 -10.09 -1.16 6.29
C ASP A 129 -10.65 0.25 6.45
N LYS A 130 -9.81 1.18 6.93
CA LYS A 130 -10.18 2.58 7.06
C LYS A 130 -10.47 3.21 5.70
N LEU A 131 -9.61 2.96 4.72
CA LEU A 131 -9.78 3.51 3.37
C LEU A 131 -11.03 2.95 2.70
N ASP A 132 -11.26 1.66 2.82
CA ASP A 132 -12.46 1.00 2.27
C ASP A 132 -13.74 1.51 2.94
N ALA A 133 -13.71 1.72 4.26
CA ALA A 133 -14.83 2.28 5.00
C ALA A 133 -15.16 3.70 4.55
N PHE A 134 -14.15 4.52 4.27
CA PHE A 134 -14.34 5.88 3.76
C PHE A 134 -15.02 5.87 2.39
N ILE A 135 -14.55 5.04 1.47
CA ILE A 135 -15.14 4.91 0.12
C ILE A 135 -16.60 4.48 0.23
N LYS A 136 -16.90 3.53 1.12
CA LYS A 136 -18.26 3.08 1.36
C LYS A 136 -19.15 4.18 1.93
N ALA A 137 -18.61 4.97 2.87
CA ALA A 137 -19.36 6.07 3.49
C ALA A 137 -19.69 7.19 2.50
N ILE A 138 -18.78 7.52 1.60
CA ILE A 138 -19.00 8.53 0.55
C ILE A 138 -20.08 8.05 -0.43
N GLY A 139 -20.04 6.77 -0.79
CA GLY A 139 -20.95 6.18 -1.77
C GLY A 139 -20.48 6.36 -3.21
N GLY A 140 -20.66 5.32 -4.01
CA GLY A 140 -20.11 5.22 -5.36
C GLY A 140 -20.58 6.31 -6.34
N LYS A 141 -21.75 6.88 -6.15
CA LYS A 141 -22.32 7.89 -7.07
C LYS A 141 -21.59 9.23 -7.01
N SER A 142 -20.95 9.54 -5.87
CA SER A 142 -20.23 10.79 -5.68
C SER A 142 -18.77 10.70 -6.08
N ILE A 143 -18.24 9.51 -6.24
CA ILE A 143 -16.82 9.28 -6.53
C ILE A 143 -16.56 9.49 -8.03
N ILE A 144 -15.63 10.39 -8.33
CA ILE A 144 -15.17 10.63 -9.70
C ILE A 144 -13.96 9.75 -10.01
N GLU A 145 -13.01 9.69 -9.09
CA GLU A 145 -11.74 9.01 -9.29
C GLU A 145 -11.11 8.65 -7.94
N VAL A 146 -10.45 7.50 -7.88
CA VAL A 146 -9.71 7.04 -6.71
C VAL A 146 -8.30 6.61 -7.11
N VAL A 147 -7.30 7.09 -6.39
CA VAL A 147 -5.92 6.65 -6.53
C VAL A 147 -5.42 6.16 -5.17
N ARG A 148 -4.84 4.97 -5.13
CA ARG A 148 -4.24 4.40 -3.92
C ARG A 148 -2.76 4.17 -4.16
N SER A 149 -1.95 4.49 -3.16
CA SER A 149 -0.49 4.34 -3.26
C SER A 149 -0.03 2.89 -3.15
N GLY A 150 -0.86 2.02 -2.60
CA GLY A 150 -0.42 0.72 -2.11
C GLY A 150 0.07 0.78 -0.67
N VAL A 151 0.17 -0.37 -0.05
CA VAL A 151 0.44 -0.51 1.38
C VAL A 151 1.95 -0.47 1.66
N THR A 152 2.35 0.29 2.67
CA THR A 152 3.68 0.20 3.27
C THR A 152 3.56 -0.42 4.66
N GLY A 153 4.58 -1.16 5.08
CA GLY A 153 4.58 -1.80 6.38
C GLY A 153 5.93 -1.71 7.08
N ILE A 154 5.88 -1.63 8.39
CA ILE A 154 7.07 -1.57 9.23
C ILE A 154 6.80 -2.29 10.56
N ALA A 155 7.77 -3.06 11.04
CA ALA A 155 7.64 -3.74 12.32
C ALA A 155 7.54 -2.72 13.46
N ARG A 156 6.80 -3.08 14.50
CA ARG A 156 6.72 -2.27 15.72
C ARG A 156 7.95 -2.48 16.58
N GLY A 157 8.22 -1.48 17.42
CA GLY A 157 9.29 -1.52 18.41
C GLY A 157 10.66 -1.40 17.78
N GLU A 158 11.61 -2.16 18.29
CA GLU A 158 13.02 -2.06 17.91
C GLU A 158 13.42 -2.96 16.73
N LYS A 159 12.55 -3.85 16.32
CA LYS A 159 12.81 -4.71 15.16
C LYS A 159 12.93 -3.87 13.90
N ALA A 160 13.93 -4.15 13.09
CA ALA A 160 14.19 -3.41 11.88
C ALA A 160 14.63 -4.33 10.74
N LEU A 161 14.20 -4.01 9.54
CA LEU A 161 14.69 -4.66 8.32
C LEU A 161 15.89 -3.86 7.82
N LYS A 162 17.07 -4.34 8.15
CA LYS A 162 18.35 -3.71 7.83
C LYS A 162 19.33 -4.73 7.25
N VAL A 163 20.37 -4.23 6.61
CA VAL A 163 21.53 -5.04 6.19
C VAL A 163 22.31 -5.54 7.42
#